data_b149fce73dd72996a181430758d6d1ed
#
_entry.id   b149fce73dd72996a181430758d6d1ed
#
_cell.length_a   1.000
_cell.length_b   1.000
_cell.length_c   1.000
_cell.angle_alpha   90.00
_cell.angle_beta   90.00
_cell.angle_gamma   90.00
#
_symmetry.space_group_name_H-M   'P 1'
#
loop_
_entity.id
_entity.type
_entity.pdbx_description
1 polymer ?
#
loop_
_entity_poly.entity_id
_entity_poly.type
_entity_poly.pdbx_seq_one_letter_code
_entity_poly.pdbx_strand_id
1 'polypeptide(L)'
;MNTVRFWFPYRTETSMPTLSHHFCTMAANNAWANHRLLAACTRLSQEEFEVRRTSFFPSIKATLNHNVTVDWYYVDALERSIRGEPPEAQPHRFFDPEQPFATCAALSAEQHAVDQRLLVACRALTDAHMERPVALMRRTGVEHETTARLLAHLVQHQIHHRGQVHAMLAGTSVAPPQLDEFFCANEAHLRARELAEIGLSEHAVFA
;
A
#
# COMPACT_ATOMS: atom_id res chain seq x y z
N MET A 1 -19.13 -46.79 4.65
CA MET A 1 -18.08 -45.76 4.41
C MET A 1 -18.52 -44.90 3.26
N ASN A 2 -19.11 -43.72 3.55
CA ASN A 2 -19.56 -42.78 2.54
C ASN A 2 -18.42 -41.82 2.22
N THR A 3 -17.78 -41.97 1.07
CA THR A 3 -16.81 -41.02 0.54
C THR A 3 -17.54 -39.80 0.01
N VAL A 4 -17.48 -38.69 0.73
CA VAL A 4 -17.93 -37.38 0.24
C VAL A 4 -16.95 -36.94 -0.83
N ARG A 5 -17.34 -37.00 -2.08
CA ARG A 5 -16.59 -36.40 -3.20
C ARG A 5 -16.91 -34.91 -3.24
N PHE A 6 -15.97 -34.06 -2.86
CA PHE A 6 -16.04 -32.63 -3.14
C PHE A 6 -15.83 -32.43 -4.64
N TRP A 7 -16.89 -32.07 -5.32
CA TRP A 7 -16.87 -31.72 -6.73
C TRP A 7 -16.59 -30.20 -6.84
N PHE A 8 -15.31 -29.87 -7.16
CA PHE A 8 -14.99 -28.49 -7.55
C PHE A 8 -15.22 -28.40 -9.07
N PRO A 9 -16.12 -27.52 -9.55
CA PRO A 9 -16.24 -27.31 -11.00
C PRO A 9 -14.91 -26.69 -11.47
N TYR A 10 -14.16 -27.44 -12.28
CA TYR A 10 -13.01 -26.91 -13.00
C TYR A 10 -13.48 -25.76 -13.88
N ARG A 11 -13.06 -24.55 -13.58
CA ARG A 11 -13.22 -23.39 -14.47
C ARG A 11 -12.33 -23.65 -15.69
N THR A 12 -12.94 -23.76 -16.84
CA THR A 12 -12.25 -23.84 -18.13
C THR A 12 -11.52 -22.53 -18.39
N GLU A 13 -10.21 -22.63 -18.68
CA GLU A 13 -9.33 -21.59 -19.22
C GLU A 13 -9.36 -20.21 -18.51
N THR A 14 -8.88 -20.19 -17.29
CA THR A 14 -8.33 -18.95 -16.71
C THR A 14 -6.82 -18.99 -16.92
N SER A 15 -6.28 -18.01 -17.64
CA SER A 15 -4.84 -17.76 -17.65
C SER A 15 -4.34 -17.74 -16.20
N MET A 16 -3.21 -18.39 -15.93
CA MET A 16 -2.59 -18.32 -14.61
C MET A 16 -2.38 -16.86 -14.22
N PRO A 17 -2.69 -16.48 -12.96
CA PRO A 17 -2.42 -15.11 -12.50
C PRO A 17 -0.95 -14.77 -12.74
N THR A 18 -0.71 -13.66 -13.44
CA THR A 18 0.64 -13.21 -13.74
C THR A 18 1.24 -12.48 -12.54
N LEU A 19 2.56 -12.33 -12.48
CA LEU A 19 3.21 -11.59 -11.40
C LEU A 19 2.82 -10.10 -11.42
N SER A 20 2.64 -9.53 -12.60
CA SER A 20 2.14 -8.15 -12.74
C SER A 20 0.72 -7.99 -12.22
N HIS A 21 -0.17 -8.95 -12.51
CA HIS A 21 -1.52 -8.98 -11.93
C HIS A 21 -1.47 -9.10 -10.40
N HIS A 22 -0.62 -9.97 -9.87
CA HIS A 22 -0.43 -10.10 -8.42
C HIS A 22 -0.06 -8.77 -7.77
N PHE A 23 0.93 -8.04 -8.30
CA PHE A 23 1.30 -6.74 -7.75
C PHE A 23 0.22 -5.67 -7.92
N CYS A 24 -0.54 -5.71 -9.01
CA CYS A 24 -1.69 -4.82 -9.17
C CYS A 24 -2.76 -5.08 -8.10
N THR A 25 -3.05 -6.34 -7.79
CA THR A 25 -3.96 -6.73 -6.72
C THR A 25 -3.42 -6.34 -5.33
N MET A 26 -2.10 -6.48 -5.12
CA MET A 26 -1.45 -6.02 -3.87
C MET A 26 -1.50 -4.50 -3.72
N ALA A 27 -1.36 -3.73 -4.81
CA ALA A 27 -1.53 -2.27 -4.78
C ALA A 27 -2.99 -1.88 -4.45
N ALA A 28 -3.98 -2.61 -4.95
CA ALA A 28 -5.38 -2.40 -4.59
C ALA A 28 -5.65 -2.72 -3.11
N ASN A 29 -5.08 -3.82 -2.60
CA ASN A 29 -5.10 -4.12 -1.16
C ASN A 29 -4.46 -3.01 -0.33
N ASN A 30 -3.31 -2.49 -0.77
CA ASN A 30 -2.61 -1.41 -0.09
C ASN A 30 -3.48 -0.16 0.01
N ALA A 31 -4.08 0.27 -1.10
CA ALA A 31 -4.96 1.44 -1.15
C ALA A 31 -6.19 1.27 -0.24
N TRP A 32 -6.85 0.11 -0.27
CA TRP A 32 -7.97 -0.21 0.60
C TRP A 32 -7.58 -0.24 2.09
N ALA A 33 -6.48 -0.90 2.43
CA ALA A 33 -6.03 -1.00 3.83
C ALA A 33 -5.60 0.37 4.39
N ASN A 34 -4.95 1.21 3.58
CA ASN A 34 -4.64 2.60 3.94
C ASN A 34 -5.92 3.42 4.14
N HIS A 35 -6.89 3.33 3.22
CA HIS A 35 -8.17 4.02 3.33
C HIS A 35 -8.89 3.66 4.65
N ARG A 36 -9.04 2.37 4.94
CA ARG A 36 -9.71 1.87 6.15
C ARG A 36 -8.98 2.28 7.43
N LEU A 37 -7.66 2.14 7.48
CA LEU A 37 -6.85 2.52 8.63
C LEU A 37 -6.90 4.04 8.88
N LEU A 38 -6.75 4.84 7.82
CA LEU A 38 -6.76 6.30 7.92
C LEU A 38 -8.15 6.83 8.29
N ALA A 39 -9.24 6.20 7.80
CA ALA A 39 -10.60 6.52 8.25
C ALA A 39 -10.77 6.29 9.77
N ALA A 40 -10.10 5.30 10.34
CA ALA A 40 -10.06 5.13 11.79
C ALA A 40 -9.20 6.23 12.46
N CYS A 41 -8.00 6.48 11.94
CA CYS A 41 -7.08 7.48 12.50
C CYS A 41 -7.61 8.91 12.45
N THR A 42 -8.43 9.28 11.46
CA THR A 42 -9.06 10.62 11.37
C THR A 42 -10.07 10.91 12.48
N ARG A 43 -10.51 9.87 13.22
CA ARG A 43 -11.38 10.02 14.41
C ARG A 43 -10.62 10.29 15.69
N LEU A 44 -9.29 10.17 15.69
CA LEU A 44 -8.45 10.50 16.84
C LEU A 44 -8.46 12.01 17.10
N SER A 45 -8.34 12.39 18.36
CA SER A 45 -7.94 13.75 18.68
C SER A 45 -6.51 14.02 18.19
N GLN A 46 -6.16 15.30 18.00
CA GLN A 46 -4.79 15.66 17.61
C GLN A 46 -3.76 15.17 18.65
N GLU A 47 -4.12 15.24 19.95
CA GLU A 47 -3.28 14.73 21.03
C GLU A 47 -3.06 13.23 20.90
N GLU A 48 -4.11 12.40 20.66
CA GLU A 48 -3.98 10.95 20.48
C GLU A 48 -3.17 10.60 19.25
N PHE A 49 -3.25 11.39 18.18
CA PHE A 49 -2.48 11.21 16.95
C PHE A 49 -0.98 11.44 17.15
N GLU A 50 -0.61 12.40 17.99
CA GLU A 50 0.77 12.84 18.23
C GLU A 50 1.42 12.22 19.48
N VAL A 51 0.63 11.76 20.44
CA VAL A 51 1.17 11.28 21.72
C VAL A 51 2.17 10.15 21.54
N ARG A 52 3.25 10.23 22.32
CA ARG A 52 4.33 9.24 22.30
C ARG A 52 3.86 7.88 22.83
N ARG A 53 4.14 6.83 22.07
CA ARG A 53 3.88 5.41 22.41
C ARG A 53 5.12 4.56 22.19
N THR A 54 5.12 3.35 22.77
CA THR A 54 6.17 2.36 22.54
C THR A 54 5.98 1.75 21.14
N SER A 55 6.80 2.19 20.20
CA SER A 55 6.86 1.70 18.82
C SER A 55 8.19 2.12 18.23
N PHE A 56 8.55 1.61 17.04
CA PHE A 56 9.75 2.03 16.31
C PHE A 56 9.70 3.54 16.03
N PHE A 57 8.65 4.03 15.41
CA PHE A 57 8.34 5.46 15.37
C PHE A 57 7.49 5.83 16.59
N PRO A 58 7.74 6.99 17.23
CA PRO A 58 7.22 7.27 18.57
C PRO A 58 5.72 7.61 18.62
N SER A 59 5.02 7.72 17.49
CA SER A 59 3.59 8.06 17.46
C SER A 59 2.92 7.55 16.18
N ILE A 60 1.59 7.55 16.17
CA ILE A 60 0.79 7.26 14.98
C ILE A 60 1.14 8.26 13.86
N LYS A 61 1.21 9.55 14.18
CA LYS A 61 1.63 10.61 13.27
C LYS A 61 2.99 10.34 12.63
N ALA A 62 4.00 10.02 13.42
CA ALA A 62 5.35 9.77 12.91
C ALA A 62 5.40 8.55 11.99
N THR A 63 4.71 7.46 12.37
CA THR A 63 4.66 6.23 11.56
C THR A 63 3.96 6.45 10.23
N LEU A 64 2.81 7.15 10.22
CA LEU A 64 2.06 7.41 8.98
C LEU A 64 2.78 8.41 8.07
N ASN A 65 3.44 9.45 8.62
CA ASN A 65 4.28 10.34 7.83
C ASN A 65 5.44 9.58 7.18
N HIS A 66 6.10 8.69 7.93
CA HIS A 66 7.14 7.84 7.36
C HIS A 66 6.61 6.99 6.20
N ASN A 67 5.44 6.37 6.34
CA ASN A 67 4.85 5.58 5.26
C ASN A 67 4.68 6.38 3.98
N VAL A 68 4.03 7.55 4.06
CA VAL A 68 3.75 8.36 2.86
C VAL A 68 5.02 8.89 2.20
N THR A 69 6.05 9.26 3.00
CA THR A 69 7.33 9.74 2.44
C THR A 69 8.11 8.64 1.73
N VAL A 70 8.05 7.41 2.24
CA VAL A 70 8.63 6.22 1.59
C VAL A 70 7.86 5.86 0.32
N ASP A 71 6.53 5.96 0.34
CA ASP A 71 5.71 5.73 -0.85
C ASP A 71 6.05 6.75 -1.95
N TRP A 72 6.17 8.03 -1.64
CA TRP A 72 6.58 9.04 -2.60
C TRP A 72 7.88 8.67 -3.30
N TYR A 73 8.88 8.25 -2.53
CA TYR A 73 10.20 7.91 -3.06
C TYR A 73 10.15 6.70 -4.01
N TYR A 74 9.50 5.62 -3.61
CA TYR A 74 9.46 4.40 -4.43
C TYR A 74 8.49 4.49 -5.60
N VAL A 75 7.35 5.17 -5.44
CA VAL A 75 6.39 5.39 -6.52
C VAL A 75 6.99 6.32 -7.57
N ASP A 76 7.67 7.41 -7.19
CA ASP A 76 8.39 8.28 -8.12
C ASP A 76 9.44 7.49 -8.93
N ALA A 77 10.24 6.66 -8.26
CA ALA A 77 11.25 5.85 -8.93
C ALA A 77 10.64 4.85 -9.93
N LEU A 78 9.51 4.22 -9.56
CA LEU A 78 8.78 3.31 -10.45
C LEU A 78 8.22 4.05 -11.67
N GLU A 79 7.57 5.18 -11.47
CA GLU A 79 7.01 6.02 -12.54
C GLU A 79 8.10 6.51 -13.50
N ARG A 80 9.24 6.95 -12.98
CA ARG A 80 10.39 7.35 -13.79
C ARG A 80 10.93 6.19 -14.63
N SER A 81 11.04 5.01 -14.02
CA SER A 81 11.46 3.80 -14.74
C SER A 81 10.49 3.45 -15.89
N ILE A 82 9.18 3.56 -15.66
CA ILE A 82 8.16 3.34 -16.71
C ILE A 82 8.32 4.35 -17.87
N ARG A 83 8.64 5.62 -17.56
CA ARG A 83 8.84 6.67 -18.56
C ARG A 83 10.25 6.68 -19.17
N GLY A 84 11.18 5.84 -18.70
CA GLY A 84 12.58 5.85 -19.14
C GLY A 84 13.38 7.08 -18.68
N GLU A 85 12.98 7.67 -17.56
CA GLU A 85 13.62 8.85 -16.96
C GLU A 85 14.70 8.45 -15.95
N PRO A 86 15.73 9.29 -15.72
CA PRO A 86 16.70 9.05 -14.66
C PRO A 86 16.05 9.15 -13.28
N PRO A 87 16.65 8.54 -12.24
CA PRO A 87 16.15 8.66 -10.86
C PRO A 87 16.18 10.13 -10.42
N GLU A 88 15.33 10.47 -9.43
CA GLU A 88 15.36 11.80 -8.81
C GLU A 88 16.75 12.10 -8.23
N ALA A 89 17.34 13.18 -8.67
CA ALA A 89 18.72 13.56 -8.29
C ALA A 89 18.84 14.00 -6.82
N GLN A 90 17.73 14.44 -6.23
CA GLN A 90 17.67 14.96 -4.86
C GLN A 90 16.65 14.16 -4.02
N PRO A 91 16.92 12.86 -3.72
CA PRO A 91 15.94 12.00 -3.06
C PRO A 91 15.58 12.46 -1.63
N HIS A 92 16.43 13.26 -0.99
CA HIS A 92 16.15 13.82 0.34
C HIS A 92 14.86 14.66 0.37
N ARG A 93 14.46 15.25 -0.76
CA ARG A 93 13.22 16.02 -0.86
C ARG A 93 11.95 15.23 -0.49
N PHE A 94 11.99 13.91 -0.59
CA PHE A 94 10.87 13.06 -0.17
C PHE A 94 10.81 12.90 1.35
N PHE A 95 11.90 13.15 2.06
CA PHE A 95 12.06 12.87 3.48
C PHE A 95 12.32 14.12 4.33
N ASP A 96 12.36 15.29 3.71
CA ASP A 96 12.56 16.57 4.37
C ASP A 96 11.43 17.55 4.00
N PRO A 97 10.58 17.91 4.98
CA PRO A 97 10.63 17.52 6.40
C PRO A 97 10.22 16.05 6.63
N GLU A 98 10.77 15.43 7.69
CA GLU A 98 10.48 14.02 8.04
C GLU A 98 8.99 13.76 8.33
N GLN A 99 8.28 14.77 8.82
CA GLN A 99 6.84 14.73 9.11
C GLN A 99 6.12 15.89 8.39
N PRO A 100 5.90 15.78 7.06
CA PRO A 100 5.29 16.87 6.29
C PRO A 100 3.84 17.18 6.68
N PHE A 101 3.12 16.21 7.26
CA PHE A 101 1.72 16.37 7.62
C PHE A 101 1.50 16.50 9.12
N ALA A 102 0.98 17.65 9.54
CA ALA A 102 0.66 17.93 10.93
C ALA A 102 -0.63 17.21 11.38
N THR A 103 -1.61 17.05 10.48
CA THR A 103 -2.93 16.47 10.79
C THR A 103 -3.15 15.16 10.05
N CYS A 104 -3.94 14.25 10.65
CA CYS A 104 -4.32 13.00 10.01
C CYS A 104 -5.12 13.22 8.73
N ALA A 105 -5.98 14.24 8.66
CA ALA A 105 -6.79 14.52 7.48
C ALA A 105 -5.93 14.92 6.27
N ALA A 106 -4.93 15.81 6.46
CA ALA A 106 -4.01 16.19 5.38
C ALA A 106 -3.16 15.01 4.91
N LEU A 107 -2.66 14.20 5.86
CA LEU A 107 -1.92 12.98 5.58
C LEU A 107 -2.76 11.96 4.80
N SER A 108 -4.03 11.77 5.20
CA SER A 108 -4.96 10.84 4.53
C SER A 108 -5.22 11.22 3.08
N ALA A 109 -5.38 12.51 2.78
CA ALA A 109 -5.56 12.98 1.41
C ALA A 109 -4.34 12.68 0.54
N GLU A 110 -3.14 12.90 1.07
CA GLU A 110 -1.90 12.61 0.32
C GLU A 110 -1.61 11.12 0.18
N GLN A 111 -1.86 10.32 1.22
CA GLN A 111 -1.75 8.87 1.10
C GLN A 111 -2.67 8.33 0.01
N HIS A 112 -3.91 8.82 -0.03
CA HIS A 112 -4.84 8.45 -1.11
C HIS A 112 -4.28 8.83 -2.49
N ALA A 113 -3.69 10.02 -2.64
CA ALA A 113 -3.10 10.46 -3.91
C ALA A 113 -1.94 9.56 -4.35
N VAL A 114 -1.02 9.19 -3.45
CA VAL A 114 0.10 8.30 -3.79
C VAL A 114 -0.35 6.86 -4.03
N ASP A 115 -1.36 6.38 -3.32
CA ASP A 115 -1.97 5.06 -3.58
C ASP A 115 -2.58 4.97 -4.99
N GLN A 116 -3.25 6.04 -5.45
CA GLN A 116 -3.77 6.11 -6.83
C GLN A 116 -2.63 6.11 -7.87
N ARG A 117 -1.52 6.81 -7.61
CA ARG A 117 -0.34 6.78 -8.48
C ARG A 117 0.25 5.38 -8.55
N LEU A 118 0.38 4.67 -7.44
CA LEU A 118 0.85 3.28 -7.39
C LEU A 118 -0.06 2.35 -8.21
N LEU A 119 -1.38 2.49 -8.06
CA LEU A 119 -2.37 1.72 -8.83
C LEU A 119 -2.22 1.95 -10.34
N VAL A 120 -2.08 3.21 -10.77
CA VAL A 120 -1.86 3.56 -12.17
C VAL A 120 -0.56 2.96 -12.69
N ALA A 121 0.53 3.08 -11.92
CA ALA A 121 1.81 2.50 -12.28
C ALA A 121 1.74 0.96 -12.42
N CYS A 122 1.14 0.27 -11.43
CA CYS A 122 0.99 -1.18 -11.48
C CYS A 122 0.15 -1.66 -12.67
N ARG A 123 -0.92 -0.94 -13.04
CA ARG A 123 -1.74 -1.27 -14.23
C ARG A 123 -1.00 -1.10 -15.56
N ALA A 124 0.02 -0.25 -15.61
CA ALA A 124 0.87 -0.07 -16.79
C ALA A 124 1.95 -1.16 -16.93
N LEU A 125 2.19 -1.97 -15.90
CA LEU A 125 3.20 -3.01 -15.88
C LEU A 125 2.67 -4.32 -16.47
N THR A 126 3.58 -5.06 -17.09
CA THR A 126 3.38 -6.45 -17.56
C THR A 126 4.48 -7.33 -16.95
N ASP A 127 4.37 -8.64 -17.08
CA ASP A 127 5.39 -9.56 -16.58
C ASP A 127 6.77 -9.30 -17.16
N ALA A 128 6.85 -8.81 -18.41
CA ALA A 128 8.13 -8.42 -19.03
C ALA A 128 8.80 -7.22 -18.34
N HIS A 129 8.08 -6.48 -17.49
CA HIS A 129 8.64 -5.38 -16.72
C HIS A 129 9.21 -5.84 -15.36
N MET A 130 8.82 -7.02 -14.86
CA MET A 130 9.11 -7.43 -13.48
C MET A 130 10.63 -7.56 -13.22
N GLU A 131 11.40 -8.00 -14.21
CA GLU A 131 12.87 -8.10 -14.12
C GLU A 131 13.61 -6.83 -14.57
N ARG A 132 12.91 -5.79 -15.04
CA ARG A 132 13.56 -4.55 -15.45
C ARG A 132 14.11 -3.81 -14.24
N PRO A 133 15.30 -3.19 -14.38
CA PRO A 133 15.89 -2.42 -13.31
C PRO A 133 15.14 -1.10 -13.10
N VAL A 134 14.88 -0.77 -11.86
CA VAL A 134 14.45 0.55 -11.39
C VAL A 134 15.67 1.21 -10.74
N ALA A 135 16.06 2.38 -11.23
CA ALA A 135 17.16 3.14 -10.67
C ALA A 135 16.71 3.92 -9.43
N LEU A 136 17.45 3.79 -8.35
CA LEU A 136 17.21 4.43 -7.06
C LEU A 136 18.40 5.29 -6.69
N MET A 137 18.21 6.58 -6.53
CA MET A 137 19.27 7.45 -6.00
C MET A 137 19.37 7.24 -4.48
N ARG A 138 20.52 6.76 -4.03
CA ARG A 138 20.86 6.56 -2.62
C ARG A 138 21.98 7.51 -2.21
N ARG A 139 22.31 7.55 -0.93
CA ARG A 139 23.43 8.34 -0.41
C ARG A 139 24.78 7.90 -0.98
N THR A 140 24.90 6.65 -1.38
CA THR A 140 26.09 6.00 -1.97
C THR A 140 26.17 6.14 -3.50
N GLY A 141 25.14 6.69 -4.15
CA GLY A 141 25.02 6.79 -5.60
C GLY A 141 23.76 6.08 -6.12
N VAL A 142 23.72 5.83 -7.42
CA VAL A 142 22.60 5.14 -8.06
C VAL A 142 22.73 3.63 -7.84
N GLU A 143 21.69 3.04 -7.27
CA GLU A 143 21.52 1.60 -7.10
C GLU A 143 20.37 1.12 -7.99
N HIS A 144 20.34 -0.16 -8.32
CA HIS A 144 19.30 -0.75 -9.15
C HIS A 144 18.65 -1.93 -8.45
N GLU A 145 17.32 -1.94 -8.44
CA GLU A 145 16.52 -3.09 -8.02
C GLU A 145 15.63 -3.54 -9.17
N THR A 146 15.24 -4.80 -9.22
CA THR A 146 14.21 -5.20 -10.16
C THR A 146 12.85 -4.62 -9.76
N THR A 147 11.98 -4.36 -10.74
CA THR A 147 10.61 -3.88 -10.49
C THR A 147 9.88 -4.77 -9.48
N ALA A 148 10.00 -6.10 -9.62
CA ALA A 148 9.37 -7.05 -8.70
C ALA A 148 9.87 -6.91 -7.26
N ARG A 149 11.19 -6.75 -7.06
CA ARG A 149 11.76 -6.59 -5.72
C ARG A 149 11.38 -5.26 -5.09
N LEU A 150 11.35 -4.18 -5.88
CA LEU A 150 10.91 -2.87 -5.42
C LEU A 150 9.45 -2.92 -4.95
N LEU A 151 8.56 -3.49 -5.76
CA LEU A 151 7.14 -3.62 -5.41
C LEU A 151 6.94 -4.51 -4.18
N ALA A 152 7.64 -5.65 -4.10
CA ALA A 152 7.60 -6.52 -2.94
C ALA A 152 8.06 -5.80 -1.66
N HIS A 153 9.16 -5.02 -1.75
CA HIS A 153 9.64 -4.21 -0.63
C HIS A 153 8.59 -3.18 -0.19
N LEU A 154 8.00 -2.44 -1.14
CA LEU A 154 6.99 -1.42 -0.85
C LEU A 154 5.79 -2.02 -0.11
N VAL A 155 5.26 -3.15 -0.61
CA VAL A 155 4.14 -3.85 0.03
C VAL A 155 4.48 -4.31 1.44
N GLN A 156 5.66 -4.93 1.65
CA GLN A 156 6.09 -5.38 2.97
C GLN A 156 6.31 -4.21 3.94
N HIS A 157 6.88 -3.12 3.47
CA HIS A 157 7.08 -1.89 4.24
C HIS A 157 5.74 -1.34 4.73
N GLN A 158 4.76 -1.22 3.84
CA GLN A 158 3.42 -0.74 4.18
C GLN A 158 2.71 -1.65 5.19
N ILE A 159 2.72 -2.96 4.98
CA ILE A 159 2.12 -3.94 5.92
C ILE A 159 2.78 -3.81 7.29
N HIS A 160 4.11 -3.73 7.34
CA HIS A 160 4.88 -3.64 8.58
C HIS A 160 4.47 -2.40 9.41
N HIS A 161 4.47 -1.23 8.79
CA HIS A 161 4.16 0.01 9.51
C HIS A 161 2.66 0.20 9.78
N ARG A 162 1.78 -0.27 8.89
CA ARG A 162 0.33 -0.33 9.20
C ARG A 162 0.07 -1.20 10.43
N GLY A 163 0.76 -2.32 10.57
CA GLY A 163 0.67 -3.17 11.76
C GLY A 163 1.08 -2.44 13.04
N GLN A 164 2.11 -1.58 12.98
CA GLN A 164 2.52 -0.74 14.12
C GLN A 164 1.43 0.29 14.47
N VAL A 165 0.86 0.98 13.48
CA VAL A 165 -0.25 1.93 13.70
C VAL A 165 -1.47 1.21 14.27
N HIS A 166 -1.83 0.05 13.72
CA HIS A 166 -2.93 -0.77 14.19
C HIS A 166 -2.76 -1.17 15.66
N ALA A 167 -1.55 -1.59 16.06
CA ALA A 167 -1.24 -1.89 17.46
C ALA A 167 -1.34 -0.66 18.36
N MET A 168 -0.89 0.51 17.90
CA MET A 168 -0.99 1.76 18.65
C MET A 168 -2.44 2.24 18.82
N LEU A 169 -3.32 1.99 17.83
CA LEU A 169 -4.76 2.31 17.91
C LEU A 169 -5.45 1.56 19.05
N ALA A 170 -5.04 0.33 19.38
CA ALA A 170 -5.61 -0.44 20.47
C ALA A 170 -5.51 0.27 21.84
N GLY A 171 -4.59 1.23 21.99
CA GLY A 171 -4.42 2.05 23.19
C GLY A 171 -5.07 3.45 23.09
N THR A 172 -6.02 3.66 22.19
CA THR A 172 -6.70 4.96 21.97
C THR A 172 -8.21 4.84 22.18
N SER A 173 -8.91 5.95 22.00
CA SER A 173 -10.39 5.99 21.97
C SER A 173 -11.00 5.32 20.75
N VAL A 174 -10.19 5.00 19.71
CA VAL A 174 -10.62 4.45 18.42
C VAL A 174 -10.17 3.00 18.29
N ALA A 175 -11.11 2.08 18.13
CA ALA A 175 -10.79 0.67 17.90
C ALA A 175 -10.04 0.48 16.56
N PRO A 176 -9.00 -0.38 16.53
CA PRO A 176 -8.32 -0.72 15.29
C PRO A 176 -9.26 -1.47 14.33
N PRO A 177 -9.25 -1.13 13.03
CA PRO A 177 -10.09 -1.79 12.04
C PRO A 177 -9.49 -3.13 11.60
N GLN A 178 -10.31 -4.06 11.11
CA GLN A 178 -9.83 -5.29 10.45
C GLN A 178 -9.18 -4.95 9.10
N LEU A 179 -7.99 -5.53 8.79
CA LEU A 179 -7.20 -5.20 7.60
C LEU A 179 -6.78 -6.42 6.75
N ASP A 180 -7.06 -7.65 7.18
CA ASP A 180 -6.56 -8.89 6.57
C ASP A 180 -7.60 -9.65 5.70
N GLU A 181 -8.82 -9.10 5.55
CA GLU A 181 -9.93 -9.75 4.84
C GLU A 181 -9.90 -9.57 3.31
N PHE A 182 -8.99 -8.76 2.77
CA PHE A 182 -9.06 -8.30 1.37
C PHE A 182 -9.10 -9.44 0.35
N PHE A 183 -8.37 -10.53 0.61
CA PHE A 183 -8.30 -11.67 -0.31
C PHE A 183 -9.34 -12.76 -0.02
N CYS A 184 -10.20 -12.57 0.98
CA CYS A 184 -11.26 -13.51 1.30
C CYS A 184 -12.48 -13.25 0.41
N ALA A 185 -12.73 -14.11 -0.57
CA ALA A 185 -13.82 -13.92 -1.55
C ALA A 185 -15.22 -13.91 -0.91
N ASN A 186 -15.44 -14.70 0.16
CA ASN A 186 -16.69 -14.72 0.91
C ASN A 186 -16.95 -13.42 1.68
N GLU A 187 -15.93 -12.58 1.87
CA GLU A 187 -15.98 -11.30 2.59
C GLU A 187 -16.01 -10.09 1.65
N ALA A 188 -16.08 -10.30 0.33
CA ALA A 188 -16.14 -9.24 -0.68
C ALA A 188 -17.18 -8.16 -0.37
N HIS A 189 -18.34 -8.57 0.18
CA HIS A 189 -19.43 -7.67 0.52
C HIS A 189 -19.08 -6.70 1.67
N LEU A 190 -18.11 -7.03 2.54
CA LEU A 190 -17.68 -6.20 3.66
C LEU A 190 -16.83 -5.02 3.22
N ARG A 191 -16.11 -5.15 2.08
CA ARG A 191 -15.22 -4.11 1.54
C ARG A 191 -15.80 -3.33 0.35
N ALA A 192 -16.93 -3.78 -0.21
CA ALA A 192 -17.50 -3.24 -1.45
C ALA A 192 -17.69 -1.71 -1.42
N ARG A 193 -18.19 -1.17 -0.30
CA ARG A 193 -18.40 0.27 -0.13
C ARG A 193 -17.07 1.03 -0.13
N GLU A 194 -16.09 0.59 0.64
CA GLU A 194 -14.78 1.24 0.75
C GLU A 194 -14.00 1.17 -0.56
N LEU A 195 -14.11 0.05 -1.30
CA LEU A 195 -13.55 -0.03 -2.65
C LEU A 195 -14.17 1.03 -3.57
N ALA A 196 -15.49 1.19 -3.55
CA ALA A 196 -16.16 2.21 -4.34
C ALA A 196 -15.73 3.63 -3.95
N GLU A 197 -15.53 3.92 -2.66
CA GLU A 197 -15.05 5.21 -2.15
C GLU A 197 -13.65 5.57 -2.68
N ILE A 198 -12.80 4.57 -2.98
CA ILE A 198 -11.47 4.77 -3.59
C ILE A 198 -11.43 4.51 -5.11
N GLY A 199 -12.59 4.41 -5.75
CA GLY A 199 -12.69 4.23 -7.22
C GLY A 199 -12.36 2.83 -7.73
N LEU A 200 -12.47 1.81 -6.87
CA LEU A 200 -12.23 0.40 -7.20
C LEU A 200 -13.53 -0.42 -7.10
N SER A 201 -13.49 -1.61 -7.68
CA SER A 201 -14.52 -2.64 -7.49
C SER A 201 -13.88 -4.01 -7.36
N GLU A 202 -14.57 -4.96 -6.75
CA GLU A 202 -14.12 -6.35 -6.63
C GLU A 202 -13.74 -6.93 -8.01
N HIS A 203 -14.60 -6.71 -9.02
CA HIS A 203 -14.33 -7.17 -10.38
C HIS A 203 -13.07 -6.53 -10.97
N ALA A 204 -12.86 -5.22 -10.79
CA ALA A 204 -11.69 -4.54 -11.34
C ALA A 204 -10.37 -4.95 -10.66
N VAL A 205 -10.44 -5.51 -9.45
CA VAL A 205 -9.28 -5.98 -8.69
C VAL A 205 -8.92 -7.42 -9.02
N PHE A 206 -9.91 -8.31 -9.19
CA PHE A 206 -9.72 -9.76 -9.25
C PHE A 206 -10.09 -10.39 -10.61
N ALA A 207 -10.53 -9.62 -11.59
CA ALA A 207 -10.74 -10.10 -12.98
C ALA A 207 -9.45 -10.00 -13.78
#